data_464fc118be9cb3a6d6fb567c09a3cc3d
#
_entry.id   464fc118be9cb3a6d6fb567c09a3cc3d
#
_cell.length_a   1.000
_cell.length_b   1.000
_cell.length_c   1.000
_cell.angle_alpha   90.00
_cell.angle_beta   90.00
_cell.angle_gamma   90.00
#
_symmetry.space_group_name_H-M   'P 1'
#
loop_
_entity.id
_entity.type
_entity.pdbx_description
1 polymer ?
#
loop_
_entity_poly.entity_id
_entity_poly.type
_entity_poly.pdbx_seq_one_letter_code
_entity_poly.pdbx_strand_id
1 'polypeptide(L)'
;MKVLVVPDIHGSWSQALAFIRDNKDCVDKVVTLGDYVDDWEDELNGKPMQEGFLQLIDMARAESNKFCICLGNHDHAYISSQTCSGHHFEYAEMYSDMFKQNMDIIYPAVLIDGVLFSHAGVSQHWYNRTIAWYNDKHKMDKVPNSLMNEYKKWDYNYRHIEEVFFDGVIRPLVNPKTKEDEDYIKEYREKQAYANKMMDDAYAAMEPYFKNTFSSTFNVKTLKTILDEDTEYFCHCGYSSAGDSPGESCIWIRPSSLLQDNWPGHLKCQVVGHTECGLKKFKYRTHKLIVCDNHKHDCGFILDTENIGDDFEKVKYEKNPYYNMRSNESLLRLLFGGAI
;
A
#
# COMPACT_ATOMS: atom_id res chain seq x y z
N MET A 1 -1.84 -24.81 -10.58
CA MET A 1 -1.25 -24.18 -11.80
C MET A 1 0.26 -23.98 -11.65
N LYS A 2 1.00 -24.03 -12.78
CA LYS A 2 2.41 -23.60 -12.81
C LYS A 2 2.48 -22.10 -13.08
N VAL A 3 3.19 -21.39 -12.23
CA VAL A 3 3.34 -19.92 -12.30
C VAL A 3 4.82 -19.59 -12.44
N LEU A 4 5.21 -18.89 -13.51
CA LEU A 4 6.52 -18.27 -13.62
C LEU A 4 6.50 -16.99 -12.79
N VAL A 5 7.34 -16.92 -11.77
CA VAL A 5 7.47 -15.74 -10.90
C VAL A 5 8.74 -14.99 -11.27
N VAL A 6 8.62 -13.72 -11.57
CA VAL A 6 9.72 -12.81 -11.87
C VAL A 6 9.74 -11.75 -10.76
N PRO A 7 10.79 -11.72 -9.93
CA PRO A 7 10.93 -10.74 -8.84
C PRO A 7 11.25 -9.35 -9.39
N ASP A 8 11.76 -8.50 -8.51
CA ASP A 8 12.22 -7.15 -8.78
C ASP A 8 13.20 -7.14 -9.97
N ILE A 9 12.92 -6.31 -10.98
CA ILE A 9 13.67 -6.32 -12.24
C ILE A 9 14.76 -5.25 -12.23
N HIS A 10 14.40 -4.03 -11.81
CA HIS A 10 15.28 -2.87 -11.88
C HIS A 10 16.00 -2.79 -13.25
N GLY A 11 17.34 -2.68 -13.30
CA GLY A 11 18.13 -2.64 -14.54
C GLY A 11 18.30 -3.97 -15.27
N SER A 12 17.84 -5.12 -14.69
CA SER A 12 18.10 -6.47 -15.22
C SER A 12 17.16 -6.89 -16.35
N TRP A 13 16.71 -5.96 -17.18
CA TRP A 13 15.70 -6.18 -18.23
C TRP A 13 16.07 -7.25 -19.25
N SER A 14 17.33 -7.28 -19.70
CA SER A 14 17.76 -8.26 -20.71
C SER A 14 17.63 -9.69 -20.20
N GLN A 15 18.01 -9.93 -18.94
CA GLN A 15 17.93 -11.23 -18.28
C GLN A 15 16.47 -11.61 -18.00
N ALA A 16 15.67 -10.68 -17.44
CA ALA A 16 14.26 -10.91 -17.12
C ALA A 16 13.44 -11.26 -18.37
N LEU A 17 13.60 -10.50 -19.45
CA LEU A 17 12.90 -10.76 -20.71
C LEU A 17 13.34 -12.06 -21.38
N ALA A 18 14.62 -12.41 -21.32
CA ALA A 18 15.10 -13.71 -21.81
C ALA A 18 14.48 -14.85 -20.99
N PHE A 19 14.53 -14.76 -19.66
CA PHE A 19 13.94 -15.74 -18.77
C PHE A 19 12.43 -15.94 -19.01
N ILE A 20 11.67 -14.86 -19.20
CA ILE A 20 10.25 -14.92 -19.54
C ILE A 20 10.05 -15.64 -20.88
N ARG A 21 10.78 -15.24 -21.92
CA ARG A 21 10.63 -15.85 -23.28
C ARG A 21 10.93 -17.35 -23.27
N ASP A 22 11.95 -17.77 -22.54
CA ASP A 22 12.40 -19.16 -22.49
C ASP A 22 11.44 -20.06 -21.70
N ASN A 23 10.69 -19.51 -20.74
CA ASN A 23 9.88 -20.30 -19.81
C ASN A 23 8.36 -20.08 -19.93
N LYS A 24 7.88 -18.99 -20.54
CA LYS A 24 6.45 -18.67 -20.56
C LYS A 24 5.56 -19.76 -21.19
N ASP A 25 6.07 -20.54 -22.13
CA ASP A 25 5.30 -21.57 -22.82
C ASP A 25 5.18 -22.87 -22.00
N CYS A 26 5.98 -23.01 -20.94
CA CYS A 26 5.96 -24.15 -20.02
C CYS A 26 5.09 -23.94 -18.78
N VAL A 27 4.44 -22.78 -18.64
CA VAL A 27 3.66 -22.37 -17.46
C VAL A 27 2.27 -21.88 -17.83
N ASP A 28 1.36 -21.91 -16.85
CA ASP A 28 -0.01 -21.44 -17.03
C ASP A 28 -0.11 -19.92 -16.89
N LYS A 29 0.71 -19.34 -16.01
CA LYS A 29 0.75 -17.90 -15.71
C LYS A 29 2.18 -17.39 -15.60
N VAL A 30 2.35 -16.09 -15.90
CA VAL A 30 3.55 -15.32 -15.63
C VAL A 30 3.16 -14.18 -14.67
N VAL A 31 3.82 -14.08 -13.54
CA VAL A 31 3.61 -13.02 -12.55
C VAL A 31 4.92 -12.28 -12.35
N THR A 32 4.92 -10.98 -12.61
CA THR A 32 6.03 -10.08 -12.27
C THR A 32 5.68 -9.29 -11.02
N LEU A 33 6.61 -9.15 -10.08
CA LEU A 33 6.31 -8.63 -8.74
C LEU A 33 6.52 -7.13 -8.56
N GLY A 34 6.95 -6.41 -9.61
CA GLY A 34 7.15 -4.97 -9.53
C GLY A 34 8.62 -4.56 -9.61
N ASP A 35 8.87 -3.28 -9.28
CA ASP A 35 10.17 -2.62 -9.34
C ASP A 35 10.82 -2.76 -10.72
N TYR A 36 10.14 -2.15 -11.70
CA TYR A 36 10.54 -2.15 -13.09
C TYR A 36 11.54 -1.05 -13.43
N VAL A 37 11.69 -0.07 -12.56
CA VAL A 37 12.54 1.10 -12.73
C VAL A 37 13.50 1.26 -11.56
N ASP A 38 14.37 2.23 -11.65
CA ASP A 38 15.42 2.58 -10.69
C ASP A 38 16.52 1.50 -10.55
N ASP A 39 17.65 1.76 -11.15
CA ASP A 39 18.88 1.01 -10.90
C ASP A 39 19.94 1.96 -10.36
N TRP A 40 20.87 1.41 -9.58
CA TRP A 40 22.01 2.15 -9.03
C TRP A 40 23.07 2.46 -10.10
N GLU A 41 23.02 1.80 -11.25
CA GLU A 41 23.85 2.09 -12.41
C GLU A 41 23.13 3.08 -13.33
N ASP A 42 23.58 4.33 -13.38
CA ASP A 42 22.91 5.42 -14.12
C ASP A 42 22.62 5.08 -15.58
N GLU A 43 23.51 4.31 -16.21
CA GLU A 43 23.43 3.92 -17.63
C GLU A 43 22.24 3.00 -17.94
N LEU A 44 21.73 2.29 -16.93
CA LEU A 44 20.59 1.39 -17.06
C LEU A 44 19.26 2.13 -16.96
N ASN A 45 19.26 3.34 -16.39
CA ASN A 45 18.05 4.13 -16.19
C ASN A 45 17.59 4.84 -17.46
N GLY A 46 16.42 5.44 -17.40
CA GLY A 46 15.85 6.19 -18.50
C GLY A 46 15.31 5.28 -19.61
N LYS A 47 15.78 5.53 -20.84
CA LYS A 47 15.27 4.86 -22.03
C LYS A 47 15.43 3.32 -22.03
N PRO A 48 16.54 2.72 -21.58
CA PRO A 48 16.64 1.26 -21.51
C PRO A 48 15.56 0.61 -20.61
N MET A 49 15.23 1.21 -19.47
CA MET A 49 14.15 0.73 -18.61
C MET A 49 12.79 0.88 -19.23
N GLN A 50 12.52 2.03 -19.86
CA GLN A 50 11.27 2.25 -20.58
C GLN A 50 11.07 1.20 -21.69
N GLU A 51 12.10 0.94 -22.51
CA GLU A 51 12.05 -0.05 -23.58
C GLU A 51 11.83 -1.47 -23.04
N GLY A 52 12.48 -1.82 -21.92
CA GLY A 52 12.31 -3.11 -21.26
C GLY A 52 10.89 -3.31 -20.75
N PHE A 53 10.37 -2.32 -20.03
CA PHE A 53 9.01 -2.35 -19.51
C PHE A 53 7.97 -2.42 -20.64
N LEU A 54 8.10 -1.63 -21.69
CA LEU A 54 7.17 -1.66 -22.82
C LEU A 54 7.17 -3.00 -23.55
N GLN A 55 8.31 -3.69 -23.66
CA GLN A 55 8.35 -5.06 -24.21
C GLN A 55 7.58 -6.05 -23.31
N LEU A 56 7.65 -5.92 -21.98
CA LEU A 56 6.83 -6.72 -21.05
C LEU A 56 5.34 -6.43 -21.25
N ILE A 57 4.97 -5.15 -21.38
CA ILE A 57 3.58 -4.72 -21.62
C ILE A 57 3.05 -5.29 -22.93
N ASP A 58 3.84 -5.25 -24.00
CA ASP A 58 3.45 -5.81 -25.31
C ASP A 58 3.19 -7.32 -25.21
N MET A 59 4.05 -8.07 -24.52
CA MET A 59 3.83 -9.49 -24.26
C MET A 59 2.55 -9.72 -23.42
N ALA A 60 2.33 -8.91 -22.40
CA ALA A 60 1.16 -9.02 -21.55
C ALA A 60 -0.14 -8.71 -22.28
N ARG A 61 -0.14 -7.71 -23.17
CA ARG A 61 -1.32 -7.39 -23.99
C ARG A 61 -1.59 -8.46 -25.05
N ALA A 62 -0.55 -9.05 -25.62
CA ALA A 62 -0.68 -10.14 -26.59
C ALA A 62 -1.23 -11.43 -25.96
N GLU A 63 -0.89 -11.71 -24.70
CA GLU A 63 -1.30 -12.91 -23.96
C GLU A 63 -1.98 -12.53 -22.62
N SER A 64 -3.01 -11.68 -22.65
CA SER A 64 -3.62 -11.02 -21.49
C SER A 64 -4.13 -11.97 -20.40
N ASN A 65 -4.52 -13.20 -20.79
CA ASN A 65 -4.92 -14.22 -19.82
C ASN A 65 -3.74 -14.89 -19.11
N LYS A 66 -2.51 -14.68 -19.59
CA LYS A 66 -1.31 -15.36 -19.07
C LYS A 66 -0.52 -14.46 -18.12
N PHE A 67 -0.40 -13.18 -18.41
CA PHE A 67 0.43 -12.25 -17.66
C PHE A 67 -0.34 -11.54 -16.55
N CYS A 68 0.32 -11.37 -15.42
CA CYS A 68 -0.12 -10.61 -14.26
C CYS A 68 1.03 -9.71 -13.81
N ILE A 69 0.88 -8.40 -13.93
CA ILE A 69 1.93 -7.41 -13.68
C ILE A 69 1.60 -6.73 -12.35
N CYS A 70 2.42 -6.96 -11.30
CA CYS A 70 2.25 -6.30 -10.02
C CYS A 70 2.98 -4.95 -9.98
N LEU A 71 2.49 -4.04 -9.16
CA LEU A 71 3.10 -2.74 -8.89
C LEU A 71 4.13 -2.86 -7.78
N GLY A 72 5.34 -2.34 -7.98
CA GLY A 72 6.37 -2.19 -6.95
C GLY A 72 6.37 -0.80 -6.31
N ASN A 73 7.15 -0.62 -5.24
CA ASN A 73 7.25 0.68 -4.56
C ASN A 73 8.06 1.70 -5.37
N HIS A 74 9.07 1.27 -6.13
CA HIS A 74 9.78 2.14 -7.06
C HIS A 74 8.89 2.62 -8.20
N ASP A 75 8.06 1.75 -8.74
CA ASP A 75 7.09 2.09 -9.79
C ASP A 75 6.04 3.09 -9.27
N HIS A 76 5.52 2.81 -8.07
CA HIS A 76 4.53 3.63 -7.38
C HIS A 76 5.02 5.05 -7.09
N ALA A 77 6.32 5.22 -6.78
CA ALA A 77 6.92 6.52 -6.53
C ALA A 77 6.79 7.50 -7.70
N TYR A 78 6.62 7.01 -8.95
CA TYR A 78 6.42 7.85 -10.13
C TYR A 78 4.96 8.20 -10.42
N ILE A 79 4.02 7.60 -9.72
CA ILE A 79 2.58 7.86 -9.89
C ILE A 79 1.88 8.40 -8.64
N SER A 80 2.61 8.60 -7.56
CA SER A 80 2.12 9.09 -6.27
C SER A 80 2.88 10.33 -5.79
N SER A 81 2.56 10.79 -4.60
CA SER A 81 3.28 11.89 -3.92
C SER A 81 4.55 11.44 -3.21
N GLN A 82 4.83 10.14 -3.15
CA GLN A 82 5.99 9.58 -2.46
C GLN A 82 7.21 9.43 -3.38
N THR A 83 8.38 9.45 -2.77
CA THR A 83 9.65 9.07 -3.40
C THR A 83 10.26 7.88 -2.64
N CYS A 84 11.13 7.11 -3.30
CA CYS A 84 11.90 6.02 -2.70
C CYS A 84 13.41 6.26 -2.85
N SER A 85 14.23 5.40 -2.28
CA SER A 85 15.67 5.38 -2.51
C SER A 85 15.96 5.11 -3.99
N GLY A 86 16.97 5.77 -4.56
CA GLY A 86 17.32 5.59 -5.99
C GLY A 86 16.35 6.25 -6.98
N HIS A 87 15.42 7.11 -6.52
CA HIS A 87 14.48 7.80 -7.39
C HIS A 87 15.17 8.77 -8.35
N HIS A 88 14.98 8.59 -9.65
CA HIS A 88 15.57 9.40 -10.72
C HIS A 88 14.65 10.52 -11.16
N PHE A 89 14.80 11.71 -10.58
CA PHE A 89 13.96 12.87 -10.88
C PHE A 89 14.02 13.30 -12.34
N GLU A 90 15.15 13.10 -13.02
CA GLU A 90 15.35 13.43 -14.43
C GLU A 90 14.49 12.60 -15.38
N TYR A 91 14.06 11.40 -14.97
CA TYR A 91 13.18 10.52 -15.75
C TYR A 91 11.75 10.47 -15.21
N ALA A 92 11.43 11.26 -14.17
CA ALA A 92 10.15 11.15 -13.45
C ALA A 92 8.92 11.33 -14.34
N GLU A 93 8.93 12.30 -15.26
CA GLU A 93 7.83 12.52 -16.20
C GLU A 93 7.65 11.32 -17.14
N MET A 94 8.75 10.83 -17.71
CA MET A 94 8.75 9.69 -18.63
C MET A 94 8.23 8.41 -17.96
N TYR A 95 8.69 8.10 -16.74
CA TYR A 95 8.22 6.92 -16.00
C TYR A 95 6.78 7.08 -15.55
N SER A 96 6.40 8.27 -15.07
CA SER A 96 5.01 8.58 -14.70
C SER A 96 4.04 8.33 -15.85
N ASP A 97 4.37 8.84 -17.04
CA ASP A 97 3.54 8.66 -18.23
C ASP A 97 3.48 7.19 -18.64
N MET A 98 4.61 6.50 -18.61
CA MET A 98 4.72 5.07 -18.92
C MET A 98 3.81 4.22 -18.02
N PHE A 99 3.84 4.43 -16.70
CA PHE A 99 2.98 3.69 -15.77
C PHE A 99 1.51 4.09 -15.94
N LYS A 100 1.18 5.39 -15.98
CA LYS A 100 -0.20 5.87 -16.10
C LYS A 100 -0.90 5.36 -17.36
N GLN A 101 -0.19 5.25 -18.48
CA GLN A 101 -0.73 4.72 -19.74
C GLN A 101 -1.00 3.21 -19.70
N ASN A 102 -0.45 2.48 -18.72
CA ASN A 102 -0.54 1.03 -18.61
C ASN A 102 -1.17 0.54 -17.30
N MET A 103 -1.74 1.46 -16.48
CA MET A 103 -2.38 1.11 -15.20
C MET A 103 -3.50 0.09 -15.36
N ASP A 104 -4.16 0.01 -16.52
CA ASP A 104 -5.23 -0.96 -16.80
C ASP A 104 -4.83 -2.42 -16.60
N ILE A 105 -3.54 -2.76 -16.79
CA ILE A 105 -3.00 -4.12 -16.65
C ILE A 105 -2.03 -4.29 -15.47
N ILE A 106 -1.85 -3.26 -14.65
CA ILE A 106 -1.01 -3.30 -13.45
C ILE A 106 -1.89 -3.54 -12.23
N TYR A 107 -1.49 -4.44 -11.34
CA TYR A 107 -2.26 -4.87 -10.18
C TYR A 107 -1.46 -4.67 -8.87
N PRO A 108 -2.10 -4.29 -7.76
CA PRO A 108 -1.43 -4.24 -6.47
C PRO A 108 -1.16 -5.63 -5.90
N ALA A 109 -1.97 -6.60 -6.25
CA ALA A 109 -1.81 -8.00 -5.88
C ALA A 109 -2.63 -8.91 -6.81
N VAL A 110 -2.23 -10.17 -6.93
CA VAL A 110 -2.88 -11.20 -7.75
C VAL A 110 -3.06 -12.47 -6.92
N LEU A 111 -4.24 -13.08 -6.99
CA LEU A 111 -4.57 -14.31 -6.28
C LEU A 111 -4.76 -15.47 -7.28
N ILE A 112 -3.93 -16.51 -7.16
CA ILE A 112 -3.98 -17.72 -8.00
C ILE A 112 -4.01 -18.95 -7.10
N ASP A 113 -5.04 -19.77 -7.17
CA ASP A 113 -5.21 -21.03 -6.40
C ASP A 113 -4.99 -20.87 -4.88
N GLY A 114 -5.29 -19.71 -4.30
CA GLY A 114 -5.07 -19.39 -2.89
C GLY A 114 -3.65 -18.95 -2.55
N VAL A 115 -2.79 -18.76 -3.55
CA VAL A 115 -1.48 -18.11 -3.43
C VAL A 115 -1.61 -16.66 -3.83
N LEU A 116 -1.20 -15.75 -2.95
CA LEU A 116 -1.20 -14.32 -3.21
C LEU A 116 0.19 -13.88 -3.68
N PHE A 117 0.23 -13.19 -4.79
CA PHE A 117 1.41 -12.56 -5.37
C PHE A 117 1.27 -11.05 -5.26
N SER A 118 2.24 -10.37 -4.70
CA SER A 118 2.32 -8.91 -4.62
C SER A 118 3.77 -8.50 -4.42
N HIS A 119 4.09 -7.23 -4.58
CA HIS A 119 5.47 -6.78 -4.42
C HIS A 119 6.01 -7.08 -3.02
N ALA A 120 5.31 -6.66 -1.95
CA ALA A 120 5.81 -6.80 -0.57
C ALA A 120 4.93 -7.69 0.34
N GLY A 121 3.66 -7.93 -0.02
CA GLY A 121 2.72 -8.75 0.76
C GLY A 121 1.56 -7.96 1.34
N VAL A 122 0.46 -8.65 1.64
CA VAL A 122 -0.76 -8.04 2.15
C VAL A 122 -1.02 -8.50 3.58
N SER A 123 -0.99 -7.58 4.53
CA SER A 123 -1.44 -7.81 5.90
C SER A 123 -2.94 -7.52 6.03
N GLN A 124 -3.62 -8.22 6.96
CA GLN A 124 -5.03 -7.95 7.27
C GLN A 124 -5.22 -6.54 7.84
N HIS A 125 -4.25 -6.09 8.64
CA HIS A 125 -4.30 -4.76 9.25
C HIS A 125 -4.31 -3.67 8.17
N TRP A 126 -3.35 -3.70 7.24
CA TRP A 126 -3.31 -2.74 6.14
C TRP A 126 -4.55 -2.81 5.25
N TYR A 127 -4.98 -4.02 4.89
CA TYR A 127 -6.19 -4.20 4.08
C TYR A 127 -7.42 -3.55 4.72
N ASN A 128 -7.67 -3.85 6.00
CA ASN A 128 -8.82 -3.29 6.72
C ASN A 128 -8.76 -1.75 6.79
N ARG A 129 -7.58 -1.20 7.04
CA ARG A 129 -7.38 0.26 7.10
C ARG A 129 -7.61 0.91 5.74
N THR A 130 -7.10 0.33 4.67
CA THR A 130 -7.29 0.82 3.30
C THR A 130 -8.78 0.83 2.92
N ILE A 131 -9.50 -0.26 3.24
CA ILE A 131 -10.95 -0.33 3.02
C ILE A 131 -11.70 0.72 3.85
N ALA A 132 -11.32 0.90 5.11
CA ALA A 132 -11.94 1.90 5.98
C ALA A 132 -11.73 3.33 5.46
N TRP A 133 -10.51 3.68 5.05
CA TRP A 133 -10.21 4.97 4.46
C TRP A 133 -10.96 5.22 3.14
N TYR A 134 -10.96 4.23 2.26
CA TYR A 134 -11.69 4.34 1.01
C TYR A 134 -13.20 4.54 1.26
N ASN A 135 -13.79 3.72 2.13
CA ASN A 135 -15.20 3.83 2.49
C ASN A 135 -15.51 5.19 3.15
N ASP A 136 -14.63 5.71 4.00
CA ASP A 136 -14.83 7.02 4.64
C ASP A 136 -14.78 8.16 3.62
N LYS A 137 -13.82 8.11 2.68
CA LYS A 137 -13.72 9.07 1.58
C LYS A 137 -14.98 9.11 0.72
N HIS A 138 -15.56 7.94 0.40
CA HIS A 138 -16.71 7.79 -0.48
C HIS A 138 -18.06 7.66 0.26
N LYS A 139 -18.04 7.72 1.58
CA LYS A 139 -19.21 7.59 2.44
C LYS A 139 -20.33 8.56 2.07
N MET A 140 -19.96 9.77 1.68
CA MET A 140 -20.87 10.86 1.41
C MET A 140 -21.30 11.02 -0.06
N ASP A 141 -20.78 10.19 -0.96
CA ASP A 141 -21.02 10.32 -2.42
C ASP A 141 -22.50 10.31 -2.82
N LYS A 142 -23.36 9.70 -2.00
CA LYS A 142 -24.81 9.64 -2.23
C LYS A 142 -25.62 10.59 -1.37
N VAL A 143 -24.98 11.41 -0.56
CA VAL A 143 -25.66 12.42 0.24
C VAL A 143 -26.20 13.50 -0.70
N PRO A 144 -27.49 13.86 -0.60
CA PRO A 144 -28.06 14.94 -1.40
C PRO A 144 -27.31 16.26 -1.18
N ASN A 145 -27.06 17.01 -2.26
CA ASN A 145 -26.33 18.28 -2.20
C ASN A 145 -26.95 19.28 -1.21
N SER A 146 -28.26 19.27 -1.00
CA SER A 146 -28.92 20.11 -0.02
C SER A 146 -28.44 19.86 1.40
N LEU A 147 -28.36 18.57 1.81
CA LEU A 147 -27.86 18.19 3.13
C LEU A 147 -26.35 18.45 3.27
N MET A 148 -25.60 18.17 2.21
CA MET A 148 -24.16 18.44 2.18
C MET A 148 -23.87 19.95 2.31
N ASN A 149 -24.64 20.81 1.66
CA ASN A 149 -24.47 22.26 1.76
C ASN A 149 -24.85 22.76 3.15
N GLU A 150 -25.85 22.17 3.80
CA GLU A 150 -26.19 22.50 5.17
C GLU A 150 -25.08 22.13 6.15
N TYR A 151 -24.55 20.91 6.04
CA TYR A 151 -23.39 20.47 6.83
C TYR A 151 -22.17 21.40 6.66
N LYS A 152 -21.77 21.68 5.40
CA LYS A 152 -20.65 22.56 5.09
C LYS A 152 -20.85 23.99 5.64
N LYS A 153 -22.08 24.50 5.65
CA LYS A 153 -22.41 25.79 6.23
C LYS A 153 -22.13 25.81 7.74
N TRP A 154 -22.48 24.74 8.45
CA TRP A 154 -22.27 24.68 9.89
C TRP A 154 -20.84 24.34 10.27
N ASP A 155 -20.13 23.53 9.49
CA ASP A 155 -18.70 23.32 9.63
C ASP A 155 -17.92 24.64 9.43
N TYR A 156 -18.27 25.43 8.42
CA TYR A 156 -17.71 26.78 8.23
C TYR A 156 -17.99 27.70 9.41
N ASN A 157 -19.23 27.73 9.89
CA ASN A 157 -19.62 28.57 11.02
C ASN A 157 -18.87 28.17 12.30
N TYR A 158 -18.72 26.87 12.56
CA TYR A 158 -17.95 26.35 13.69
C TYR A 158 -16.48 26.81 13.64
N ARG A 159 -15.81 26.62 12.52
CA ARG A 159 -14.43 27.07 12.32
C ARG A 159 -14.30 28.60 12.45
N HIS A 160 -15.23 29.34 11.91
CA HIS A 160 -15.22 30.80 12.02
C HIS A 160 -15.42 31.27 13.46
N ILE A 161 -16.23 30.58 14.26
CA ILE A 161 -16.33 30.86 15.70
C ILE A 161 -14.97 30.65 16.38
N GLU A 162 -14.28 29.55 16.07
CA GLU A 162 -12.94 29.30 16.61
C GLU A 162 -11.92 30.37 16.18
N GLU A 163 -11.90 30.76 14.92
CA GLU A 163 -11.00 31.80 14.42
C GLU A 163 -11.27 33.19 15.06
N VAL A 164 -12.52 33.58 15.11
CA VAL A 164 -12.90 34.90 15.65
C VAL A 164 -12.66 35.02 17.15
N PHE A 165 -12.85 33.91 17.88
CA PHE A 165 -12.67 33.89 19.33
C PHE A 165 -11.27 33.43 19.77
N PHE A 166 -10.45 32.87 18.85
CA PHE A 166 -9.17 32.28 19.23
C PHE A 166 -8.24 33.28 19.93
N ASP A 167 -8.06 34.48 19.39
CA ASP A 167 -7.19 35.52 19.97
C ASP A 167 -7.79 36.17 21.22
N GLY A 168 -9.12 36.25 21.31
CA GLY A 168 -9.83 36.86 22.45
C GLY A 168 -10.11 35.90 23.60
N VAL A 169 -10.17 34.61 23.36
CA VAL A 169 -10.64 33.56 24.31
C VAL A 169 -9.52 32.87 25.04
N ILE A 170 -8.33 32.68 24.42
CA ILE A 170 -7.24 31.94 25.09
C ILE A 170 -6.87 32.57 26.42
N ARG A 171 -6.75 33.90 26.47
CA ARG A 171 -6.35 34.60 27.68
C ARG A 171 -7.44 34.58 28.76
N PRO A 172 -8.73 34.87 28.47
CA PRO A 172 -9.82 34.74 29.44
C PRO A 172 -10.08 33.28 29.87
N LEU A 173 -10.05 32.30 28.95
CA LEU A 173 -10.29 30.85 29.26
C LEU A 173 -9.28 30.31 30.26
N VAL A 174 -8.04 30.75 30.20
CA VAL A 174 -6.96 30.29 31.09
C VAL A 174 -7.02 30.96 32.45
N ASN A 175 -7.46 32.23 32.52
CA ASN A 175 -7.50 32.99 33.79
C ASN A 175 -8.47 34.17 33.70
N PRO A 176 -9.80 33.94 33.81
CA PRO A 176 -10.79 35.00 33.79
C PRO A 176 -10.56 35.95 34.97
N LYS A 177 -10.41 37.24 34.70
CA LYS A 177 -10.10 38.28 35.71
C LYS A 177 -11.24 39.25 35.92
N THR A 178 -12.15 39.33 34.96
CA THR A 178 -13.23 40.33 34.96
C THR A 178 -14.57 39.65 34.63
N LYS A 179 -15.65 40.33 35.00
CA LYS A 179 -16.98 39.88 34.61
C LYS A 179 -17.19 39.88 33.09
N GLU A 180 -16.53 40.78 32.39
CA GLU A 180 -16.54 40.86 30.92
C GLU A 180 -15.87 39.61 30.31
N ASP A 181 -14.79 39.10 30.92
CA ASP A 181 -14.15 37.84 30.53
C ASP A 181 -15.11 36.67 30.70
N GLU A 182 -15.84 36.59 31.81
CA GLU A 182 -16.82 35.51 32.07
C GLU A 182 -18.00 35.58 31.09
N ASP A 183 -18.53 36.74 30.80
CA ASP A 183 -19.64 36.93 29.87
C ASP A 183 -19.19 36.56 28.43
N TYR A 184 -17.97 36.90 28.06
CA TYR A 184 -17.38 36.57 26.76
C TYR A 184 -17.17 35.03 26.59
N ILE A 185 -16.63 34.38 27.61
CA ILE A 185 -16.46 32.94 27.65
C ILE A 185 -17.83 32.22 27.52
N LYS A 186 -18.84 32.74 28.21
CA LYS A 186 -20.20 32.20 28.16
C LYS A 186 -20.78 32.33 26.74
N GLU A 187 -20.68 33.48 26.13
CA GLU A 187 -21.14 33.72 24.76
C GLU A 187 -20.43 32.80 23.75
N TYR A 188 -19.11 32.63 23.86
CA TYR A 188 -18.33 31.74 23.03
C TYR A 188 -18.84 30.30 23.15
N ARG A 189 -18.99 29.79 24.39
CA ARG A 189 -19.46 28.42 24.63
C ARG A 189 -20.87 28.19 24.12
N GLU A 190 -21.75 29.14 24.25
CA GLU A 190 -23.13 29.07 23.74
C GLU A 190 -23.13 28.99 22.21
N LYS A 191 -22.35 29.82 21.52
CA LYS A 191 -22.22 29.83 20.08
C LYS A 191 -21.60 28.51 19.57
N GLN A 192 -20.54 28.05 20.22
CA GLN A 192 -19.87 26.79 19.89
C GLN A 192 -20.81 25.58 20.09
N ALA A 193 -21.50 25.54 21.22
CA ALA A 193 -22.46 24.46 21.49
C ALA A 193 -23.61 24.44 20.48
N TYR A 194 -24.10 25.63 20.09
CA TYR A 194 -25.14 25.74 19.06
C TYR A 194 -24.64 25.25 17.70
N ALA A 195 -23.45 25.68 17.25
CA ALA A 195 -22.89 25.26 15.97
C ALA A 195 -22.62 23.73 15.95
N ASN A 196 -22.07 23.18 17.04
CA ASN A 196 -21.88 21.72 17.20
C ASN A 196 -23.21 20.98 17.07
N LYS A 197 -24.26 21.42 17.78
CA LYS A 197 -25.57 20.79 17.69
C LYS A 197 -26.10 20.81 16.26
N MET A 198 -25.95 21.90 15.55
CA MET A 198 -26.44 22.01 14.15
C MET A 198 -25.64 21.13 13.19
N MET A 199 -24.31 20.96 13.45
CA MET A 199 -23.48 20.01 12.71
C MET A 199 -23.92 18.56 12.98
N ASP A 200 -24.16 18.22 14.24
CA ASP A 200 -24.62 16.89 14.63
C ASP A 200 -25.99 16.57 14.01
N ASP A 201 -26.92 17.53 14.04
CA ASP A 201 -28.25 17.39 13.43
C ASP A 201 -28.14 17.21 11.89
N ALA A 202 -27.29 18.00 11.22
CA ALA A 202 -27.03 17.87 9.79
C ALA A 202 -26.36 16.51 9.46
N TYR A 203 -25.40 16.07 10.26
CA TYR A 203 -24.73 14.79 10.09
C TYR A 203 -25.72 13.62 10.29
N ALA A 204 -26.56 13.67 11.31
CA ALA A 204 -27.59 12.66 11.54
C ALA A 204 -28.60 12.58 10.37
N ALA A 205 -28.93 13.72 9.75
CA ALA A 205 -29.79 13.76 8.57
C ALA A 205 -29.11 13.14 7.32
N MET A 206 -27.77 13.13 7.25
CA MET A 206 -27.03 12.49 6.18
C MET A 206 -26.82 10.98 6.38
N GLU A 207 -26.86 10.50 7.63
CA GLU A 207 -26.56 9.12 7.99
C GLU A 207 -27.30 8.06 7.15
N PRO A 208 -28.61 8.21 6.83
CA PRO A 208 -29.33 7.25 5.99
C PRO A 208 -28.78 7.08 4.57
N TYR A 209 -27.96 8.04 4.12
CA TYR A 209 -27.35 8.04 2.79
C TYR A 209 -25.92 7.51 2.81
N PHE A 210 -25.34 7.29 4.00
CA PHE A 210 -23.98 6.77 4.12
C PHE A 210 -23.89 5.35 3.57
N LYS A 211 -22.80 5.10 2.85
CA LYS A 211 -22.62 3.82 2.19
C LYS A 211 -21.20 3.32 2.41
N ASN A 212 -21.10 2.06 2.81
CA ASN A 212 -19.86 1.31 2.67
C ASN A 212 -19.74 0.79 1.24
N THR A 213 -18.76 1.28 0.49
CA THR A 213 -18.53 0.88 -0.90
C THR A 213 -17.96 -0.52 -0.98
N PHE A 214 -17.03 -0.86 -0.08
CA PHE A 214 -16.40 -2.17 -0.02
C PHE A 214 -16.57 -2.84 1.34
N SER A 215 -16.65 -4.17 1.30
CA SER A 215 -16.65 -5.04 2.47
C SER A 215 -15.20 -5.23 2.98
N SER A 216 -15.05 -5.51 4.29
CA SER A 216 -13.78 -5.95 4.89
C SER A 216 -13.37 -7.38 4.45
N THR A 217 -14.22 -8.09 3.71
CA THR A 217 -13.85 -9.38 3.12
C THR A 217 -12.80 -9.17 2.04
N PHE A 218 -11.68 -9.88 2.17
CA PHE A 218 -10.54 -9.73 1.26
C PHE A 218 -10.90 -10.02 -0.20
N ASN A 219 -10.53 -9.08 -1.06
CA ASN A 219 -10.73 -9.20 -2.50
C ASN A 219 -9.68 -8.37 -3.26
N VAL A 220 -8.86 -9.03 -4.06
CA VAL A 220 -7.82 -8.36 -4.88
C VAL A 220 -8.41 -7.40 -5.92
N LYS A 221 -9.62 -7.65 -6.40
CA LYS A 221 -10.30 -6.72 -7.33
C LYS A 221 -10.63 -5.39 -6.66
N THR A 222 -10.99 -5.42 -5.37
CA THR A 222 -11.20 -4.21 -4.58
C THR A 222 -9.91 -3.39 -4.47
N LEU A 223 -8.78 -4.03 -4.22
CA LEU A 223 -7.48 -3.35 -4.20
C LEU A 223 -7.14 -2.73 -5.56
N LYS A 224 -7.45 -3.43 -6.67
CA LYS A 224 -7.25 -2.87 -8.02
C LYS A 224 -8.11 -1.64 -8.26
N THR A 225 -9.40 -1.67 -7.89
CA THR A 225 -10.28 -0.51 -8.01
C THR A 225 -9.76 0.68 -7.21
N ILE A 226 -9.31 0.44 -5.97
CA ILE A 226 -8.74 1.50 -5.12
C ILE A 226 -7.46 2.07 -5.75
N LEU A 227 -6.58 1.23 -6.30
CA LEU A 227 -5.37 1.68 -6.98
C LEU A 227 -5.68 2.57 -8.21
N ASP A 228 -6.70 2.20 -8.99
CA ASP A 228 -7.10 2.94 -10.19
C ASP A 228 -7.71 4.32 -9.87
N GLU A 229 -8.36 4.43 -8.70
CA GLU A 229 -9.04 5.67 -8.29
C GLU A 229 -8.14 6.58 -7.44
N ASP A 230 -7.25 6.00 -6.62
CA ASP A 230 -6.41 6.77 -5.72
C ASP A 230 -5.15 5.98 -5.30
N THR A 231 -4.03 6.30 -5.92
CA THR A 231 -2.73 5.66 -5.64
C THR A 231 -2.21 5.93 -4.23
N GLU A 232 -2.64 7.01 -3.57
CA GLU A 232 -2.17 7.40 -2.24
C GLU A 232 -2.51 6.39 -1.14
N TYR A 233 -3.52 5.52 -1.34
CA TYR A 233 -3.81 4.42 -0.41
C TYR A 233 -2.69 3.36 -0.33
N PHE A 234 -1.79 3.36 -1.31
CA PHE A 234 -0.64 2.45 -1.38
C PHE A 234 0.65 3.09 -0.90
N CYS A 235 0.60 4.36 -0.52
CA CYS A 235 1.71 5.04 0.08
C CYS A 235 2.15 4.38 1.39
N HIS A 236 3.41 4.59 1.72
CA HIS A 236 3.97 4.23 3.01
C HIS A 236 3.23 4.99 4.11
N CYS A 237 2.68 4.28 5.07
CA CYS A 237 1.84 4.87 6.12
C CYS A 237 2.23 4.46 7.54
N GLY A 238 3.40 3.85 7.69
CA GLY A 238 3.97 3.50 8.99
C GLY A 238 4.84 4.60 9.58
N TYR A 239 5.39 4.31 10.76
CA TYR A 239 6.30 5.23 11.47
C TYR A 239 7.74 5.15 10.96
N SER A 240 8.07 4.10 10.22
CA SER A 240 9.39 3.85 9.65
C SER A 240 9.35 4.02 8.14
N SER A 241 10.39 4.61 7.57
CA SER A 241 10.57 4.72 6.12
C SER A 241 11.06 3.42 5.46
N ALA A 242 11.22 2.33 6.24
CA ALA A 242 11.79 1.07 5.77
C ALA A 242 10.76 -0.06 5.57
N GLY A 243 9.46 0.16 5.82
CA GLY A 243 8.41 -0.85 5.66
C GLY A 243 8.36 -1.88 6.80
N ASP A 244 9.02 -1.64 7.93
CA ASP A 244 9.17 -2.56 9.06
C ASP A 244 8.11 -2.39 10.16
N SER A 245 7.05 -1.63 9.89
CA SER A 245 5.87 -1.51 10.76
C SER A 245 4.74 -2.44 10.33
N PRO A 246 3.96 -3.00 11.27
CA PRO A 246 2.69 -3.65 10.95
C PRO A 246 1.74 -2.67 10.27
N GLY A 247 1.06 -3.13 9.22
CA GLY A 247 0.10 -2.30 8.50
C GLY A 247 0.71 -1.37 7.45
N GLU A 248 1.96 -1.57 7.07
CA GLU A 248 2.50 -1.02 5.83
C GLU A 248 1.79 -1.58 4.61
N SER A 249 1.82 -0.84 3.51
CA SER A 249 1.13 -1.23 2.28
C SER A 249 1.72 -2.48 1.62
N CYS A 250 0.97 -3.07 0.70
CA CYS A 250 1.37 -4.29 0.00
C CYS A 250 2.59 -4.13 -0.93
N ILE A 251 3.10 -2.91 -1.07
CA ILE A 251 4.31 -2.60 -1.82
C ILE A 251 5.47 -2.13 -0.92
N TRP A 252 5.28 -2.11 0.42
CA TRP A 252 6.29 -1.63 1.37
C TRP A 252 6.59 -2.59 2.52
N ILE A 253 5.63 -3.42 2.94
CA ILE A 253 5.77 -4.22 4.16
C ILE A 253 6.94 -5.21 4.09
N ARG A 254 7.79 -5.23 5.11
CA ARG A 254 8.90 -6.18 5.19
C ARG A 254 8.44 -7.58 5.64
N PRO A 255 9.13 -8.65 5.22
CA PRO A 255 8.75 -10.03 5.53
C PRO A 255 8.56 -10.32 7.03
N SER A 256 9.38 -9.71 7.90
CA SER A 256 9.26 -9.86 9.35
C SER A 256 7.95 -9.31 9.91
N SER A 257 7.53 -8.14 9.45
CA SER A 257 6.26 -7.52 9.84
C SER A 257 5.08 -8.28 9.25
N LEU A 258 5.16 -8.67 7.98
CA LEU A 258 4.13 -9.46 7.30
C LEU A 258 3.88 -10.81 7.97
N LEU A 259 4.94 -11.54 8.38
CA LEU A 259 4.81 -12.83 9.05
C LEU A 259 4.19 -12.73 10.45
N GLN A 260 4.39 -11.62 11.15
CA GLN A 260 3.85 -11.41 12.49
C GLN A 260 2.40 -10.93 12.49
N ASP A 261 1.94 -10.32 11.41
CA ASP A 261 0.56 -9.86 11.26
C ASP A 261 -0.38 -10.99 10.80
N ASN A 262 -1.68 -10.77 10.96
CA ASN A 262 -2.67 -11.66 10.37
C ASN A 262 -2.72 -11.44 8.85
N TRP A 263 -3.01 -12.52 8.12
CA TRP A 263 -3.19 -12.46 6.69
C TRP A 263 -4.67 -12.43 6.32
N PRO A 264 -5.03 -11.71 5.26
CA PRO A 264 -6.42 -11.65 4.84
C PRO A 264 -6.88 -12.96 4.19
N GLY A 265 -8.12 -13.35 4.50
CA GLY A 265 -8.72 -14.55 3.92
C GLY A 265 -8.03 -15.85 4.30
N HIS A 266 -8.23 -16.88 3.46
CA HIS A 266 -7.63 -18.21 3.65
C HIS A 266 -6.50 -18.44 2.64
N LEU A 267 -5.43 -17.65 2.76
CA LEU A 267 -4.27 -17.76 1.88
C LEU A 267 -3.45 -19.00 2.22
N LYS A 268 -3.09 -19.78 1.21
CA LYS A 268 -2.15 -20.89 1.34
C LYS A 268 -0.71 -20.42 1.52
N CYS A 269 -0.36 -19.33 0.80
CA CYS A 269 0.98 -18.77 0.75
C CYS A 269 0.91 -17.33 0.25
N GLN A 270 1.91 -16.51 0.60
CA GLN A 270 2.21 -15.28 -0.13
C GLN A 270 3.58 -15.39 -0.79
N VAL A 271 3.72 -14.81 -1.98
CA VAL A 271 4.97 -14.73 -2.75
C VAL A 271 5.28 -13.26 -2.98
N VAL A 272 6.45 -12.82 -2.56
CA VAL A 272 6.85 -11.41 -2.51
C VAL A 272 8.29 -11.19 -3.00
N GLY A 273 8.57 -9.99 -3.51
CA GLY A 273 9.88 -9.40 -3.79
C GLY A 273 10.33 -8.43 -2.68
N HIS A 274 10.70 -7.21 -3.07
CA HIS A 274 10.93 -6.03 -2.22
C HIS A 274 12.06 -6.16 -1.19
N THR A 275 12.47 -7.32 -0.81
CA THR A 275 13.49 -7.51 0.21
C THR A 275 14.56 -8.45 -0.31
N GLU A 276 15.74 -7.88 -0.59
CA GLU A 276 16.87 -8.61 -1.13
C GLU A 276 17.35 -9.68 -0.15
N CYS A 277 17.10 -10.93 -0.47
CA CYS A 277 17.53 -12.06 0.34
C CYS A 277 17.72 -13.36 -0.46
N GLY A 278 17.54 -13.30 -1.77
CA GLY A 278 17.44 -14.48 -2.62
C GLY A 278 16.11 -15.26 -2.42
N LEU A 279 16.00 -16.39 -3.08
CA LEU A 279 14.81 -17.23 -2.93
C LEU A 279 14.81 -17.91 -1.55
N LYS A 280 13.94 -17.47 -0.66
CA LYS A 280 13.75 -18.02 0.70
C LYS A 280 12.30 -18.35 0.98
N LYS A 281 12.08 -19.39 1.76
CA LYS A 281 10.77 -19.88 2.14
C LYS A 281 10.64 -19.90 3.66
N PHE A 282 9.76 -19.09 4.22
CA PHE A 282 9.56 -18.93 5.66
C PHE A 282 8.19 -19.42 6.10
N LYS A 283 8.12 -20.08 7.26
CA LYS A 283 6.88 -20.49 7.91
C LYS A 283 6.81 -19.94 9.33
N TYR A 284 5.75 -19.20 9.60
CA TYR A 284 5.40 -18.76 10.94
C TYR A 284 3.93 -19.07 11.24
N ARG A 285 3.65 -19.87 12.28
CA ARG A 285 2.31 -20.41 12.56
C ARG A 285 1.75 -21.14 11.33
N THR A 286 0.66 -20.64 10.75
CA THR A 286 0.02 -21.16 9.52
C THR A 286 0.49 -20.43 8.26
N HIS A 287 1.22 -19.33 8.40
CA HIS A 287 1.66 -18.49 7.29
C HIS A 287 2.86 -19.12 6.58
N LYS A 288 2.77 -19.30 5.28
CA LYS A 288 3.86 -19.70 4.39
C LYS A 288 4.22 -18.50 3.49
N LEU A 289 5.43 -17.98 3.60
CA LEU A 289 5.93 -16.85 2.84
C LEU A 289 7.10 -17.26 1.96
N ILE A 290 7.04 -16.94 0.68
CA ILE A 290 8.16 -17.06 -0.26
C ILE A 290 8.62 -15.64 -0.57
N VAL A 291 9.88 -15.34 -0.26
CA VAL A 291 10.56 -14.10 -0.61
C VAL A 291 11.53 -14.43 -1.73
N CYS A 292 11.54 -13.67 -2.80
CA CYS A 292 12.30 -14.03 -3.99
C CYS A 292 13.05 -12.86 -4.63
N ASP A 293 13.13 -11.70 -3.97
CA ASP A 293 14.00 -10.64 -4.46
C ASP A 293 15.47 -11.07 -4.34
N ASN A 294 16.15 -11.12 -5.49
CA ASN A 294 17.53 -11.51 -5.62
C ASN A 294 18.22 -10.63 -6.66
N HIS A 295 18.17 -9.34 -6.40
CA HIS A 295 18.70 -8.31 -7.27
C HIS A 295 20.02 -8.76 -7.99
N LYS A 296 19.97 -8.83 -9.33
CA LYS A 296 21.09 -9.19 -10.24
C LYS A 296 21.49 -10.67 -10.35
N HIS A 297 20.93 -11.62 -9.60
CA HIS A 297 21.44 -12.99 -9.60
C HIS A 297 20.49 -14.04 -10.18
N ASP A 298 19.19 -13.97 -9.87
CA ASP A 298 18.18 -14.93 -10.34
C ASP A 298 16.99 -14.21 -10.95
N CYS A 299 16.71 -14.47 -12.22
CA CYS A 299 15.61 -13.83 -12.95
C CYS A 299 14.21 -14.31 -12.53
N GLY A 300 14.12 -15.30 -11.62
CA GLY A 300 12.87 -15.86 -11.14
C GLY A 300 12.86 -17.38 -11.00
N PHE A 301 11.67 -17.93 -10.79
CA PHE A 301 11.47 -19.37 -10.60
C PHE A 301 10.06 -19.80 -11.05
N ILE A 302 9.84 -21.10 -11.17
CA ILE A 302 8.52 -21.68 -11.45
C ILE A 302 7.94 -22.25 -10.15
N LEU A 303 6.74 -21.80 -9.78
CA LEU A 303 5.97 -22.26 -8.63
C LEU A 303 4.78 -23.10 -9.09
N ASP A 304 4.61 -24.30 -8.50
CA ASP A 304 3.37 -25.04 -8.58
C ASP A 304 2.44 -24.61 -7.43
N THR A 305 1.37 -23.89 -7.74
CA THR A 305 0.42 -23.36 -6.74
C THR A 305 -0.44 -24.45 -6.09
N GLU A 306 -0.53 -25.64 -6.68
CA GLU A 306 -1.20 -26.80 -6.09
C GLU A 306 -0.27 -27.56 -5.14
N ASN A 307 1.04 -27.56 -5.42
CA ASN A 307 2.06 -28.27 -4.65
C ASN A 307 3.18 -27.32 -4.20
N ILE A 308 2.87 -26.45 -3.25
CA ILE A 308 3.83 -25.46 -2.72
C ILE A 308 4.99 -26.13 -1.94
N GLY A 309 4.83 -27.40 -1.54
CA GLY A 309 5.80 -28.11 -0.72
C GLY A 309 5.74 -27.73 0.78
N ASP A 310 6.60 -28.38 1.56
CA ASP A 310 6.70 -28.16 3.03
C ASP A 310 8.13 -27.78 3.48
N ASP A 311 9.03 -27.54 2.54
CA ASP A 311 10.43 -27.15 2.75
C ASP A 311 10.58 -25.69 3.21
N PHE A 312 9.79 -25.28 4.20
CA PHE A 312 9.79 -23.93 4.75
C PHE A 312 10.61 -23.85 6.05
N GLU A 313 11.50 -22.87 6.13
CA GLU A 313 12.21 -22.54 7.35
C GLU A 313 11.24 -22.04 8.42
N LYS A 314 11.24 -22.69 9.61
CA LYS A 314 10.39 -22.27 10.72
C LYS A 314 11.00 -21.10 11.46
N VAL A 315 10.35 -19.95 11.36
CA VAL A 315 10.74 -18.74 12.10
C VAL A 315 10.15 -18.78 13.52
N LYS A 316 10.98 -18.49 14.50
CA LYS A 316 10.56 -18.34 15.93
C LYS A 316 10.74 -16.87 16.31
N TYR A 317 9.65 -16.23 16.68
CA TYR A 317 9.70 -14.90 17.28
C TYR A 317 9.63 -15.04 18.81
N GLU A 318 10.62 -14.51 19.53
CA GLU A 318 10.51 -14.36 20.96
C GLU A 318 9.41 -13.33 21.26
N LYS A 319 8.54 -13.65 22.24
CA LYS A 319 7.50 -12.71 22.68
C LYS A 319 8.17 -11.50 23.32
N ASN A 320 8.37 -10.44 22.56
CA ASN A 320 8.72 -9.15 23.13
C ASN A 320 7.43 -8.34 23.33
N PRO A 321 7.05 -8.00 24.58
CA PRO A 321 5.82 -7.23 24.85
C PRO A 321 5.88 -5.79 24.35
N TYR A 322 7.05 -5.31 23.98
CA TYR A 322 7.27 -3.98 23.41
C TYR A 322 7.90 -4.12 22.03
N TYR A 323 7.14 -3.77 21.01
CA TYR A 323 7.63 -3.63 19.64
C TYR A 323 8.72 -2.55 19.63
N ASN A 324 9.95 -2.94 19.83
CA ASN A 324 11.07 -2.01 19.88
C ASN A 324 11.70 -1.98 18.49
N MET A 325 11.60 -0.86 17.78
CA MET A 325 12.16 -0.67 16.42
C MET A 325 13.62 -1.11 16.31
N ARG A 326 14.39 -1.04 17.43
CA ARG A 326 15.79 -1.51 17.48
C ARG A 326 15.96 -3.03 17.51
N SER A 327 14.90 -3.80 17.80
CA SER A 327 14.98 -5.28 17.80
C SER A 327 14.84 -5.88 16.40
N ASN A 328 14.41 -5.11 15.40
CA ASN A 328 14.30 -5.57 14.02
C ASN A 328 15.66 -5.77 13.35
N GLU A 329 16.70 -5.02 13.71
CA GLU A 329 18.07 -5.29 13.22
C GLU A 329 18.56 -6.69 13.58
N SER A 330 18.26 -7.17 14.78
CA SER A 330 18.64 -8.53 15.20
C SER A 330 17.80 -9.60 14.50
N LEU A 331 16.54 -9.29 14.19
CA LEU A 331 15.64 -10.19 13.46
C LEU A 331 15.98 -10.22 11.96
N LEU A 332 16.28 -9.09 11.36
CA LEU A 332 16.78 -8.99 9.98
C LEU A 332 18.13 -9.70 9.84
N ARG A 333 19.03 -9.58 10.83
CA ARG A 333 20.29 -10.36 10.87
C ARG A 333 20.03 -11.85 11.00
N LEU A 334 19.02 -12.28 11.75
CA LEU A 334 18.64 -13.68 11.90
C LEU A 334 17.97 -14.24 10.64
N LEU A 335 17.11 -13.43 9.99
CA LEU A 335 16.38 -13.80 8.78
C LEU A 335 17.23 -13.67 7.51
N PHE A 336 18.16 -12.73 7.47
CA PHE A 336 18.87 -12.35 6.24
C PHE A 336 20.40 -12.41 6.33
N GLY A 337 20.96 -12.96 7.41
CA GLY A 337 22.36 -13.35 7.47
C GLY A 337 23.36 -12.21 7.41
N GLY A 338 23.13 -11.12 8.11
CA GLY A 338 24.22 -10.23 8.53
C GLY A 338 24.82 -9.28 7.49
N ALA A 339 24.17 -9.05 6.38
CA ALA A 339 24.56 -8.03 5.41
C ALA A 339 23.49 -6.91 5.39
N ILE A 340 23.71 -5.88 6.18
CA ILE A 340 23.17 -4.53 6.01
C ILE A 340 24.37 -3.57 6.07
#